data_bd19234ba87412d2cb1b01c60ef64ef3
#
_entry.id   bd19234ba87412d2cb1b01c60ef64ef3
#
_cell.length_a   1.000
_cell.length_b   1.000
_cell.length_c   1.000
_cell.angle_alpha   90.00
_cell.angle_beta   90.00
_cell.angle_gamma   90.00
#
_symmetry.space_group_name_H-M   'P 1'
#
loop_
_entity.id
_entity.type
_entity.pdbx_description
1 polymer ?
#
loop_
_entity_poly.entity_id
_entity_poly.type
_entity_poly.pdbx_seq_one_letter_code
_entity_poly.pdbx_strand_id
1 'polypeptide(L)'
;MCIRDRNKVTLLSIKWIRLSLCLITLSFFVLSCEKEDIEPIENQKTLFMYLPWSTNLTSNFYTNISDMEKAISQKGLNGERVIVFMSTTSEKAILFEITCKKGKCEQVTLKEYNNPPFTTAEGITSILNDVKSFAPAPTYAMTIGCHGMGWLPVHSTKGRARTSIRMHWENEGVPQTRYFGGTTSQYQTDITTLAEGIADAGIKMEYILFDDCYMSTIEVAYDLRYVTDYLIGSTCEIMAYGMPYSIIGKNLMGEPNYQAICDGFYSFYSTYEEMPCGTLGITNCAELDHLAAIMKEINNRYTFDPSKRNQLQPLDGYYPVIFYDYGDYVAHLCDDTSLLKEFKEQLERTVPYKTHTESYYSMNTGTTTPIKTFSGITVSDPSINSLATDKTETNWYKATH
;
A
#
# COMPACT_ATOMS: atom_id res chain seq x y z
N MET A 1 -89.38 -30.27 -44.68
CA MET A 1 -88.71 -31.52 -44.29
C MET A 1 -87.20 -31.29 -44.47
N CYS A 2 -86.37 -31.60 -43.49
CA CYS A 2 -84.95 -31.40 -43.34
C CYS A 2 -84.48 -30.08 -42.69
N ILE A 3 -84.72 -30.02 -41.40
CA ILE A 3 -83.95 -29.20 -40.48
C ILE A 3 -83.11 -30.20 -39.66
N ARG A 4 -81.92 -30.55 -40.16
CA ARG A 4 -80.88 -31.25 -39.39
C ARG A 4 -79.59 -31.18 -40.16
N ASP A 5 -78.69 -30.26 -39.77
CA ASP A 5 -77.20 -30.38 -39.90
C ASP A 5 -76.47 -29.06 -39.77
N ARG A 6 -77.09 -27.98 -39.21
CA ARG A 6 -76.30 -26.73 -38.96
C ARG A 6 -75.60 -26.65 -37.61
N ASN A 7 -75.88 -27.55 -36.67
CA ASN A 7 -75.36 -27.46 -35.33
C ASN A 7 -74.05 -28.28 -35.08
N LYS A 8 -73.66 -29.15 -36.03
CA LYS A 8 -72.40 -29.94 -35.87
C LYS A 8 -71.19 -29.23 -36.40
N VAL A 9 -71.27 -28.35 -37.37
CA VAL A 9 -70.16 -27.62 -37.98
C VAL A 9 -69.69 -26.50 -37.06
N THR A 10 -70.59 -25.84 -36.32
CA THR A 10 -70.24 -24.78 -35.38
C THR A 10 -69.48 -25.31 -34.11
N LEU A 11 -69.79 -26.51 -33.65
CA LEU A 11 -69.08 -27.07 -32.47
C LEU A 11 -67.69 -27.57 -32.77
N LEU A 12 -67.40 -28.03 -33.98
CA LEU A 12 -66.07 -28.45 -34.39
C LEU A 12 -65.16 -27.23 -34.62
N SER A 13 -65.64 -26.14 -35.20
CA SER A 13 -64.86 -24.93 -35.43
C SER A 13 -64.49 -24.25 -34.11
N ILE A 14 -65.38 -24.22 -33.11
CA ILE A 14 -65.07 -23.65 -31.77
C ILE A 14 -64.07 -24.49 -30.99
N LYS A 15 -64.03 -25.83 -31.13
CA LYS A 15 -63.01 -26.69 -30.51
C LYS A 15 -61.63 -26.48 -31.13
N TRP A 16 -61.56 -26.32 -32.42
CA TRP A 16 -60.24 -26.05 -33.07
C TRP A 16 -59.68 -24.66 -32.76
N ILE A 17 -60.55 -23.63 -32.67
CA ILE A 17 -60.19 -22.28 -32.28
C ILE A 17 -59.67 -22.24 -30.82
N ARG A 18 -60.37 -22.98 -29.92
CA ARG A 18 -59.89 -23.10 -28.52
C ARG A 18 -58.62 -23.90 -28.38
N LEU A 19 -58.36 -24.91 -29.17
CA LEU A 19 -57.15 -25.70 -29.17
C LEU A 19 -55.96 -24.90 -29.76
N SER A 20 -56.18 -24.11 -30.83
CA SER A 20 -55.17 -23.18 -31.40
C SER A 20 -54.84 -22.04 -30.43
N LEU A 21 -55.82 -21.48 -29.72
CA LEU A 21 -55.54 -20.43 -28.72
C LEU A 21 -54.74 -20.98 -27.50
N CYS A 22 -55.01 -22.22 -27.06
CA CYS A 22 -54.24 -22.86 -26.00
C CYS A 22 -52.82 -23.22 -26.45
N LEU A 23 -52.57 -23.58 -27.71
CA LEU A 23 -51.25 -23.83 -28.24
C LEU A 23 -50.45 -22.54 -28.44
N ILE A 24 -51.09 -21.44 -28.78
CA ILE A 24 -50.43 -20.12 -28.91
C ILE A 24 -50.08 -19.55 -27.53
N THR A 25 -50.95 -19.74 -26.52
CA THR A 25 -50.64 -19.33 -25.12
C THR A 25 -49.56 -20.20 -24.50
N LEU A 26 -49.44 -21.49 -24.83
CA LEU A 26 -48.37 -22.36 -24.35
C LEU A 26 -47.03 -22.04 -25.03
N SER A 27 -47.03 -21.51 -26.27
CA SER A 27 -45.82 -21.09 -26.98
C SER A 27 -45.21 -19.81 -26.44
N PHE A 28 -46.00 -18.94 -25.79
CA PHE A 28 -45.51 -17.72 -25.16
C PHE A 28 -44.88 -17.94 -23.76
N PHE A 29 -45.13 -19.08 -23.12
CA PHE A 29 -44.54 -19.40 -21.83
C PHE A 29 -43.17 -20.11 -21.90
N VAL A 30 -42.71 -20.47 -23.11
CA VAL A 30 -41.40 -21.15 -23.27
C VAL A 30 -40.27 -20.22 -23.76
N LEU A 31 -40.61 -18.93 -24.02
CA LEU A 31 -39.62 -17.94 -24.55
C LEU A 31 -39.25 -16.85 -23.54
N SER A 32 -39.55 -17.02 -22.25
CA SER A 32 -39.05 -16.13 -21.22
C SER A 32 -38.08 -16.88 -20.30
N CYS A 33 -37.06 -17.48 -20.90
CA CYS A 33 -35.74 -17.60 -20.26
C CYS A 33 -34.94 -16.44 -20.82
N GLU A 34 -35.25 -15.21 -20.43
CA GLU A 34 -34.23 -14.16 -20.41
C GLU A 34 -33.12 -14.70 -19.51
N LYS A 35 -32.06 -15.21 -20.13
CA LYS A 35 -30.76 -15.07 -19.49
C LYS A 35 -30.68 -13.57 -19.21
N GLU A 36 -30.75 -13.19 -17.95
CA GLU A 36 -30.13 -11.96 -17.53
C GLU A 36 -28.71 -12.08 -18.04
N ASP A 37 -28.39 -11.44 -19.16
CA ASP A 37 -27.04 -11.09 -19.52
C ASP A 37 -26.62 -10.16 -18.39
N ILE A 38 -26.07 -10.74 -17.30
CA ILE A 38 -25.36 -10.00 -16.30
C ILE A 38 -24.19 -9.41 -17.10
N GLU A 39 -24.34 -8.14 -17.47
CA GLU A 39 -23.22 -7.42 -18.06
C GLU A 39 -22.01 -7.68 -17.14
N PRO A 40 -20.87 -8.09 -17.69
CA PRO A 40 -19.69 -8.34 -16.86
C PRO A 40 -19.42 -7.07 -16.09
N ILE A 41 -19.40 -7.15 -14.76
CA ILE A 41 -19.06 -6.01 -13.90
C ILE A 41 -17.73 -5.49 -14.39
N GLU A 42 -17.73 -4.28 -14.95
CA GLU A 42 -16.53 -3.64 -15.45
C GLU A 42 -15.54 -3.46 -14.29
N ASN A 43 -14.27 -3.76 -14.51
CA ASN A 43 -13.24 -3.60 -13.49
C ASN A 43 -13.08 -2.12 -13.13
N GLN A 44 -13.53 -1.74 -11.94
CA GLN A 44 -13.48 -0.36 -11.44
C GLN A 44 -12.16 -0.01 -10.77
N LYS A 45 -11.48 -1.02 -10.24
CA LYS A 45 -10.22 -0.84 -9.51
C LYS A 45 -9.32 -2.07 -9.62
N THR A 46 -8.06 -1.84 -9.87
CA THR A 46 -7.02 -2.87 -9.76
C THR A 46 -6.16 -2.58 -8.55
N LEU A 47 -6.21 -3.48 -7.56
CA LEU A 47 -5.25 -3.53 -6.46
C LEU A 47 -4.07 -4.39 -6.90
N PHE A 48 -2.89 -3.80 -6.95
CA PHE A 48 -1.65 -4.45 -7.31
C PHE A 48 -0.78 -4.71 -6.08
N MET A 49 -0.57 -5.97 -5.74
CA MET A 49 0.38 -6.38 -4.70
C MET A 49 1.74 -6.64 -5.36
N TYR A 50 2.73 -5.82 -5.05
CA TYR A 50 4.08 -5.89 -5.58
C TYR A 50 5.03 -6.45 -4.53
N LEU A 51 5.47 -7.69 -4.73
CA LEU A 51 6.32 -8.46 -3.82
C LEU A 51 7.63 -8.84 -4.52
N PRO A 52 8.55 -7.87 -4.71
CA PRO A 52 9.82 -8.11 -5.39
C PRO A 52 10.74 -8.99 -4.53
N TRP A 53 11.84 -9.48 -5.12
CA TRP A 53 12.78 -10.32 -4.40
C TRP A 53 13.37 -9.62 -3.17
N SER A 54 13.13 -10.19 -2.01
CA SER A 54 13.47 -9.63 -0.70
C SER A 54 14.27 -10.60 0.15
N THR A 55 15.01 -11.49 -0.48
CA THR A 55 15.97 -12.44 0.11
C THR A 55 15.32 -13.44 1.07
N ASN A 56 14.82 -13.01 2.24
CA ASN A 56 14.35 -13.87 3.33
C ASN A 56 12.86 -13.72 3.66
N LEU A 57 12.09 -12.91 2.91
CA LEU A 57 10.67 -12.65 3.20
C LEU A 57 9.68 -13.51 2.38
N THR A 58 10.16 -14.40 1.54
CA THR A 58 9.29 -15.20 0.64
C THR A 58 8.19 -15.95 1.40
N SER A 59 8.51 -16.56 2.56
CA SER A 59 7.51 -17.25 3.39
C SER A 59 6.45 -16.30 3.96
N ASN A 60 6.85 -15.08 4.33
CA ASN A 60 5.94 -14.05 4.81
C ASN A 60 5.01 -13.56 3.70
N PHE A 61 5.51 -13.48 2.46
CA PHE A 61 4.67 -13.10 1.31
C PHE A 61 3.57 -14.12 1.03
N TYR A 62 3.84 -15.42 1.16
CA TYR A 62 2.78 -16.43 1.07
C TYR A 62 1.73 -16.25 2.16
N THR A 63 2.13 -15.88 3.38
CA THR A 63 1.20 -15.54 4.46
C THR A 63 0.37 -14.30 4.12
N ASN A 64 1.01 -13.22 3.62
CA ASN A 64 0.30 -11.99 3.23
C ASN A 64 -0.70 -12.23 2.09
N ILE A 65 -0.34 -13.05 1.09
CA ILE A 65 -1.25 -13.45 0.01
C ILE A 65 -2.44 -14.24 0.57
N SER A 66 -2.19 -15.25 1.42
CA SER A 66 -3.25 -16.02 2.07
C SER A 66 -4.17 -15.16 2.92
N ASP A 67 -3.63 -14.16 3.61
CA ASP A 67 -4.41 -13.21 4.40
C ASP A 67 -5.25 -12.26 3.51
N MET A 68 -4.72 -11.85 2.36
CA MET A 68 -5.51 -11.10 1.37
C MET A 68 -6.64 -11.97 0.81
N GLU A 69 -6.40 -13.25 0.49
CA GLU A 69 -7.44 -14.21 0.07
C GLU A 69 -8.54 -14.34 1.13
N LYS A 70 -8.19 -14.38 2.42
CA LYS A 70 -9.18 -14.38 3.53
C LYS A 70 -10.02 -13.10 3.52
N ALA A 71 -9.39 -11.93 3.37
CA ALA A 71 -10.08 -10.65 3.30
C ALA A 71 -11.05 -10.60 2.10
N ILE A 72 -10.61 -11.05 0.92
CA ILE A 72 -11.45 -11.14 -0.29
C ILE A 72 -12.60 -12.13 -0.09
N SER A 73 -12.32 -13.29 0.50
CA SER A 73 -13.33 -14.31 0.80
C SER A 73 -14.45 -13.77 1.70
N GLN A 74 -14.15 -12.85 2.61
CA GLN A 74 -15.11 -12.23 3.53
C GLN A 74 -15.90 -11.09 2.89
N LYS A 75 -15.24 -10.21 2.11
CA LYS A 75 -15.89 -9.04 1.49
C LYS A 75 -16.47 -9.33 0.12
N GLY A 76 -15.84 -10.18 -0.66
CA GLY A 76 -16.07 -10.35 -2.10
C GLY A 76 -15.30 -9.30 -2.93
N LEU A 77 -15.24 -9.54 -4.23
CA LEU A 77 -14.73 -8.60 -5.24
C LEU A 77 -15.95 -8.03 -5.99
N ASN A 78 -16.22 -6.74 -5.79
CA ASN A 78 -17.39 -6.05 -6.35
C ASN A 78 -16.96 -5.04 -7.42
N GLY A 79 -16.37 -5.54 -8.51
CA GLY A 79 -15.79 -4.69 -9.55
C GLY A 79 -14.32 -4.34 -9.29
N GLU A 80 -13.65 -5.04 -8.39
CA GLU A 80 -12.20 -4.94 -8.19
C GLU A 80 -11.50 -6.22 -8.68
N ARG A 81 -10.25 -6.06 -9.10
CA ARG A 81 -9.33 -7.15 -9.38
C ARG A 81 -8.08 -7.02 -8.52
N VAL A 82 -7.59 -8.14 -8.01
CA VAL A 82 -6.38 -8.20 -7.21
C VAL A 82 -5.31 -8.96 -7.98
N ILE A 83 -4.29 -8.24 -8.38
CA ILE A 83 -3.16 -8.76 -9.16
C ILE A 83 -1.93 -8.79 -8.26
N VAL A 84 -1.20 -9.87 -8.27
CA VAL A 84 0.00 -10.08 -7.45
C VAL A 84 1.19 -10.35 -8.35
N PHE A 85 2.24 -9.53 -8.21
CA PHE A 85 3.58 -9.85 -8.69
C PHE A 85 4.39 -10.38 -7.52
N MET A 86 4.90 -11.59 -7.63
CA MET A 86 5.69 -12.21 -6.57
C MET A 86 6.97 -12.80 -7.13
N SER A 87 8.11 -12.34 -6.63
CA SER A 87 9.41 -12.97 -6.89
C SER A 87 9.57 -14.21 -6.00
N THR A 88 9.69 -15.37 -6.64
CA THR A 88 9.93 -16.65 -5.94
C THR A 88 11.43 -16.91 -5.71
N THR A 89 12.26 -16.33 -6.57
CA THR A 89 13.73 -16.28 -6.45
C THR A 89 14.23 -14.94 -7.00
N SER A 90 15.52 -14.65 -6.88
CA SER A 90 16.14 -13.46 -7.52
C SER A 90 15.98 -13.46 -9.05
N GLU A 91 15.78 -14.60 -9.67
CA GLU A 91 15.75 -14.79 -11.12
C GLU A 91 14.36 -15.10 -11.66
N LYS A 92 13.39 -15.38 -10.79
CA LYS A 92 12.03 -15.80 -11.19
C LYS A 92 10.96 -15.05 -10.42
N ALA A 93 9.96 -14.61 -11.16
CA ALA A 93 8.73 -14.07 -10.59
C ALA A 93 7.50 -14.55 -11.37
N ILE A 94 6.35 -14.46 -10.73
CA ILE A 94 5.05 -14.76 -11.32
C ILE A 94 4.12 -13.55 -11.14
N LEU A 95 3.30 -13.30 -12.13
CA LEU A 95 2.14 -12.40 -12.06
C LEU A 95 0.90 -13.28 -12.07
N PHE A 96 0.04 -13.14 -11.09
CA PHE A 96 -1.21 -13.88 -11.01
C PHE A 96 -2.35 -13.03 -10.47
N GLU A 97 -3.56 -13.44 -10.73
CA GLU A 97 -4.78 -12.83 -10.21
C GLU A 97 -5.36 -13.70 -9.09
N ILE A 98 -5.78 -13.07 -8.00
CA ILE A 98 -6.60 -13.71 -6.98
C ILE A 98 -8.07 -13.57 -7.41
N THR A 99 -8.69 -14.67 -7.78
CA THR A 99 -10.12 -14.74 -8.10
C THR A 99 -10.86 -15.44 -6.98
N CYS A 100 -12.05 -14.94 -6.63
CA CYS A 100 -12.86 -15.58 -5.59
C CYS A 100 -14.29 -15.80 -6.06
N LYS A 101 -14.78 -17.05 -5.93
CA LYS A 101 -16.17 -17.43 -6.22
C LYS A 101 -16.78 -18.11 -5.01
N LYS A 102 -17.90 -17.57 -4.52
CA LYS A 102 -18.62 -18.12 -3.34
C LYS A 102 -17.72 -18.33 -2.12
N GLY A 103 -16.83 -17.36 -1.85
CA GLY A 103 -15.91 -17.39 -0.73
C GLY A 103 -14.70 -18.32 -0.89
N LYS A 104 -14.54 -18.97 -2.05
CA LYS A 104 -13.36 -19.79 -2.37
C LYS A 104 -12.47 -19.01 -3.33
N CYS A 105 -11.23 -18.72 -2.92
CA CYS A 105 -10.24 -18.03 -3.73
C CYS A 105 -9.33 -19.01 -4.45
N GLU A 106 -8.90 -18.62 -5.65
CA GLU A 106 -7.96 -19.35 -6.51
C GLU A 106 -6.97 -18.35 -7.12
N GLN A 107 -5.71 -18.77 -7.28
CA GLN A 107 -4.68 -17.99 -7.96
C GLN A 107 -4.61 -18.43 -9.43
N VAL A 108 -4.78 -17.46 -10.33
CA VAL A 108 -4.72 -17.69 -11.78
C VAL A 108 -3.47 -17.03 -12.33
N THR A 109 -2.49 -17.83 -12.75
CA THR A 109 -1.24 -17.31 -13.34
C THR A 109 -1.53 -16.57 -14.65
N LEU A 110 -1.05 -15.34 -14.76
CA LEU A 110 -1.18 -14.48 -15.93
C LEU A 110 0.13 -14.45 -16.74
N LYS A 111 1.27 -14.38 -16.06
CA LYS A 111 2.59 -14.29 -16.68
C LYS A 111 3.69 -14.83 -15.77
N GLU A 112 4.69 -15.46 -16.37
CA GLU A 112 5.94 -15.84 -15.70
C GLU A 112 7.08 -14.95 -16.19
N TYR A 113 8.00 -14.61 -15.28
CA TYR A 113 9.17 -13.79 -15.57
C TYR A 113 10.44 -14.56 -15.28
N ASN A 114 11.41 -14.43 -16.18
CA ASN A 114 12.79 -14.86 -15.97
C ASN A 114 13.66 -13.60 -15.92
N ASN A 115 14.46 -13.47 -14.87
CA ASN A 115 15.29 -12.28 -14.57
C ASN A 115 14.48 -10.97 -14.64
N PRO A 116 13.40 -10.82 -13.85
CA PRO A 116 12.57 -9.61 -13.89
C PRO A 116 13.39 -8.39 -13.44
N PRO A 117 13.37 -7.29 -14.23
CA PRO A 117 14.15 -6.08 -13.90
C PRO A 117 13.43 -5.19 -12.87
N PHE A 118 13.11 -5.74 -11.71
CA PHE A 118 12.26 -5.10 -10.68
C PHE A 118 12.95 -3.97 -9.90
N THR A 119 14.22 -3.65 -10.18
CA THR A 119 14.99 -2.61 -9.50
C THR A 119 15.29 -1.39 -10.36
N THR A 120 14.75 -1.32 -11.58
CA THR A 120 14.93 -0.18 -12.48
C THR A 120 13.57 0.45 -12.84
N ALA A 121 13.57 1.74 -13.19
CA ALA A 121 12.35 2.45 -13.58
C ALA A 121 11.67 1.77 -14.78
N GLU A 122 12.43 1.45 -15.83
CA GLU A 122 11.92 0.77 -17.03
C GLU A 122 11.34 -0.62 -16.68
N GLY A 123 11.96 -1.33 -15.75
CA GLY A 123 11.49 -2.65 -15.32
C GLY A 123 10.19 -2.57 -14.55
N ILE A 124 10.09 -1.62 -13.62
CA ILE A 124 8.86 -1.34 -12.87
C ILE A 124 7.75 -0.91 -13.84
N THR A 125 8.05 0.00 -14.77
CA THR A 125 7.14 0.42 -15.85
C THR A 125 6.63 -0.77 -16.65
N SER A 126 7.52 -1.69 -17.04
CA SER A 126 7.16 -2.89 -17.81
C SER A 126 6.20 -3.79 -17.03
N ILE A 127 6.46 -4.03 -15.73
CA ILE A 127 5.59 -4.83 -14.86
C ILE A 127 4.22 -4.14 -14.71
N LEU A 128 4.18 -2.83 -14.48
CA LEU A 128 2.94 -2.07 -14.38
C LEU A 128 2.14 -2.07 -15.69
N ASN A 129 2.80 -2.02 -16.85
CA ASN A 129 2.14 -2.14 -18.15
C ASN A 129 1.54 -3.55 -18.37
N ASP A 130 2.19 -4.62 -17.87
CA ASP A 130 1.58 -5.95 -17.84
C ASP A 130 0.32 -5.96 -16.96
N VAL A 131 0.37 -5.36 -15.76
CA VAL A 131 -0.80 -5.24 -14.87
C VAL A 131 -1.93 -4.49 -15.57
N LYS A 132 -1.66 -3.35 -16.22
CA LYS A 132 -2.65 -2.60 -17.01
C LYS A 132 -3.25 -3.41 -18.15
N SER A 133 -2.42 -4.22 -18.80
CA SER A 133 -2.86 -5.07 -19.92
C SER A 133 -3.80 -6.19 -19.47
N PHE A 134 -3.47 -6.85 -18.34
CA PHE A 134 -4.29 -7.95 -17.83
C PHE A 134 -5.51 -7.48 -17.05
N ALA A 135 -5.38 -6.36 -16.34
CA ALA A 135 -6.42 -5.83 -15.46
C ALA A 135 -6.58 -4.31 -15.64
N PRO A 136 -7.03 -3.86 -16.82
CA PRO A 136 -7.30 -2.44 -17.04
C PRO A 136 -8.40 -1.94 -16.11
N ALA A 137 -8.21 -0.77 -15.51
CA ALA A 137 -9.18 -0.13 -14.61
C ALA A 137 -9.02 1.40 -14.65
N PRO A 138 -10.07 2.17 -14.31
CA PRO A 138 -9.94 3.61 -14.14
C PRO A 138 -9.13 3.99 -12.89
N THR A 139 -9.10 3.11 -11.87
CA THR A 139 -8.39 3.34 -10.60
C THR A 139 -7.40 2.21 -10.33
N TYR A 140 -6.21 2.59 -9.88
CA TYR A 140 -5.17 1.66 -9.43
C TYR A 140 -4.76 1.99 -8.00
N ALA A 141 -4.48 0.95 -7.22
CA ALA A 141 -3.85 1.06 -5.91
C ALA A 141 -2.72 0.03 -5.82
N MET A 142 -1.73 0.29 -4.97
CA MET A 142 -0.55 -0.56 -4.88
C MET A 142 -0.23 -0.89 -3.42
N THR A 143 0.07 -2.15 -3.14
CA THR A 143 0.79 -2.54 -1.91
C THR A 143 2.17 -3.02 -2.30
N ILE A 144 3.18 -2.63 -1.54
CA ILE A 144 4.57 -3.03 -1.75
C ILE A 144 5.01 -3.77 -0.50
N GLY A 145 5.44 -5.02 -0.65
CA GLY A 145 5.95 -5.81 0.46
C GLY A 145 7.39 -6.22 0.18
N CYS A 146 8.30 -5.64 0.91
CA CYS A 146 9.72 -5.97 0.88
C CYS A 146 10.40 -5.49 2.19
N HIS A 147 11.69 -5.23 2.18
CA HIS A 147 12.36 -4.52 3.27
C HIS A 147 12.36 -3.00 2.99
N GLY A 148 12.38 -2.15 4.02
CA GLY A 148 12.36 -0.68 3.91
C GLY A 148 13.44 0.01 4.73
N MET A 149 14.02 1.09 4.17
CA MET A 149 14.96 2.01 4.84
C MET A 149 14.62 3.48 4.57
N GLY A 150 13.32 3.76 4.39
CA GLY A 150 12.88 5.10 4.06
C GLY A 150 13.50 5.59 2.74
N TRP A 151 13.95 6.84 2.75
CA TRP A 151 14.54 7.53 1.61
C TRP A 151 16.04 7.24 1.40
N LEU A 152 16.70 6.49 2.30
CA LEU A 152 18.14 6.28 2.24
C LEU A 152 18.57 5.69 0.90
N PRO A 153 19.52 6.32 0.17
CA PRO A 153 19.87 5.90 -1.17
C PRO A 153 20.60 4.57 -1.19
N VAL A 154 20.31 3.73 -2.18
CA VAL A 154 20.96 2.43 -2.41
C VAL A 154 22.49 2.56 -2.47
N HIS A 155 23.01 3.67 -3.01
CA HIS A 155 24.43 3.91 -3.16
C HIS A 155 25.16 4.36 -1.89
N SER A 156 24.47 4.70 -0.81
CA SER A 156 25.11 5.04 0.47
C SER A 156 25.96 3.89 1.01
N THR A 157 25.69 2.67 0.54
CA THR A 157 26.45 1.45 0.86
C THR A 157 27.60 1.15 -0.12
N LYS A 158 27.65 1.82 -1.30
CA LYS A 158 28.72 1.63 -2.31
C LYS A 158 29.84 2.65 -2.11
N GLY A 159 31.03 2.18 -1.72
CA GLY A 159 32.26 2.96 -1.78
C GLY A 159 32.67 3.73 -0.53
N ARG A 160 31.87 3.80 0.51
CA ARG A 160 32.34 4.13 1.85
C ARG A 160 32.88 2.86 2.49
N ALA A 161 34.11 2.92 3.06
CA ALA A 161 34.54 1.87 3.97
C ALA A 161 33.36 1.57 4.89
N ARG A 162 32.95 0.28 5.00
CA ARG A 162 31.87 -0.15 5.88
C ARG A 162 32.07 0.56 7.21
N THR A 163 31.33 1.65 7.42
CA THR A 163 31.24 2.26 8.73
C THR A 163 30.74 1.16 9.65
N SER A 164 31.16 1.14 10.87
CA SER A 164 30.77 0.15 11.88
C SER A 164 29.26 0.13 12.20
N ILE A 165 28.44 0.76 11.37
CA ILE A 165 26.99 0.80 11.51
C ILE A 165 26.43 -0.51 10.95
N ARG A 166 25.93 -1.32 11.86
CA ARG A 166 25.23 -2.54 11.53
C ARG A 166 23.81 -2.20 11.08
N MET A 167 23.38 -2.73 9.94
CA MET A 167 21.99 -2.59 9.51
C MET A 167 21.10 -3.46 10.39
N HIS A 168 19.83 -3.06 10.58
CA HIS A 168 18.92 -3.79 11.51
C HIS A 168 18.76 -5.27 11.13
N TRP A 169 18.75 -5.62 9.85
CA TRP A 169 18.66 -7.01 9.37
C TRP A 169 19.93 -7.86 9.57
N GLU A 170 21.04 -7.28 10.02
CA GLU A 170 22.29 -8.00 10.32
C GLU A 170 22.34 -8.53 11.76
N ASN A 171 21.30 -8.32 12.56
CA ASN A 171 21.21 -8.82 13.93
C ASN A 171 20.50 -10.18 13.94
N GLU A 172 21.25 -11.22 14.30
CA GLU A 172 20.71 -12.57 14.46
C GLU A 172 20.15 -12.79 15.88
N GLY A 173 19.15 -13.69 15.99
CA GLY A 173 18.63 -14.12 17.30
C GLY A 173 17.64 -13.16 17.96
N VAL A 174 17.17 -12.11 17.25
CA VAL A 174 16.12 -11.18 17.69
C VAL A 174 14.93 -11.26 16.74
N PRO A 175 13.72 -10.82 17.15
CA PRO A 175 12.55 -10.75 16.28
C PRO A 175 12.86 -9.96 15.00
N GLN A 176 12.47 -10.54 13.84
CA GLN A 176 12.83 -10.00 12.53
C GLN A 176 11.86 -8.91 12.07
N THR A 177 12.41 -7.92 11.38
CA THR A 177 11.70 -6.80 10.74
C THR A 177 12.04 -6.71 9.25
N ARG A 178 11.44 -5.76 8.51
CA ARG A 178 11.56 -5.60 7.05
C ARG A 178 12.45 -4.39 6.69
N TYR A 179 13.00 -4.36 5.44
CA TYR A 179 13.72 -3.24 4.79
C TYR A 179 13.43 -3.24 3.28
N PHE A 180 13.72 -2.13 2.52
CA PHE A 180 13.28 -1.99 1.12
C PHE A 180 14.16 -2.79 0.14
N GLY A 181 13.55 -3.75 -0.56
CA GLY A 181 14.21 -4.66 -1.50
C GLY A 181 14.90 -5.84 -0.82
N GLY A 182 15.97 -6.32 -1.42
CA GLY A 182 16.77 -7.41 -0.89
C GLY A 182 17.90 -6.95 0.03
N THR A 183 18.58 -7.89 0.69
CA THR A 183 19.69 -7.61 1.62
C THR A 183 20.96 -7.07 0.94
N THR A 184 21.04 -7.09 -0.39
CA THR A 184 22.16 -6.57 -1.15
C THR A 184 21.69 -5.48 -2.12
N SER A 185 22.54 -4.50 -2.38
CA SER A 185 22.21 -3.32 -3.19
C SER A 185 21.72 -3.63 -4.60
N GLN A 186 22.07 -4.78 -5.17
CA GLN A 186 21.57 -5.22 -6.49
C GLN A 186 20.08 -5.54 -6.52
N TYR A 187 19.46 -5.76 -5.35
CA TYR A 187 18.03 -6.06 -5.19
C TYR A 187 17.26 -4.92 -4.51
N GLN A 188 17.91 -3.77 -4.31
CA GLN A 188 17.33 -2.59 -3.70
C GLN A 188 16.94 -1.57 -4.77
N THR A 189 15.93 -0.76 -4.47
CA THR A 189 15.39 0.26 -5.37
C THR A 189 15.30 1.59 -4.61
N ASP A 190 15.77 2.67 -5.23
CA ASP A 190 15.56 4.02 -4.70
C ASP A 190 14.10 4.46 -4.88
N ILE A 191 13.60 5.27 -3.96
CA ILE A 191 12.23 5.78 -4.01
C ILE A 191 11.96 6.61 -5.27
N THR A 192 12.94 7.39 -5.70
CA THR A 192 12.86 8.16 -6.95
C THR A 192 12.72 7.27 -8.17
N THR A 193 13.42 6.12 -8.20
CA THR A 193 13.29 5.11 -9.26
C THR A 193 11.89 4.47 -9.28
N LEU A 194 11.31 4.21 -8.10
CA LEU A 194 9.93 3.74 -7.99
C LEU A 194 8.95 4.79 -8.52
N ALA A 195 9.12 6.05 -8.10
CA ALA A 195 8.28 7.16 -8.56
C ALA A 195 8.33 7.33 -10.09
N GLU A 196 9.53 7.28 -10.69
CA GLU A 196 9.75 7.34 -12.13
C GLU A 196 9.06 6.17 -12.84
N GLY A 197 9.23 4.94 -12.36
CA GLY A 197 8.61 3.77 -12.97
C GLY A 197 7.08 3.80 -12.94
N ILE A 198 6.46 4.35 -11.88
CA ILE A 198 5.00 4.52 -11.80
C ILE A 198 4.55 5.65 -12.74
N ALA A 199 5.27 6.78 -12.78
CA ALA A 199 4.97 7.91 -13.67
C ALA A 199 5.05 7.50 -15.16
N ASP A 200 6.09 6.78 -15.56
CA ASP A 200 6.31 6.31 -16.92
C ASP A 200 5.25 5.28 -17.37
N ALA A 201 4.67 4.53 -16.41
CA ALA A 201 3.52 3.69 -16.70
C ALA A 201 2.22 4.49 -16.93
N GLY A 202 2.24 5.81 -16.68
CA GLY A 202 1.08 6.68 -16.84
C GLY A 202 -0.05 6.36 -15.85
N ILE A 203 0.31 5.96 -14.65
CA ILE A 203 -0.64 5.64 -13.55
C ILE A 203 -0.43 6.66 -12.42
N LYS A 204 -1.54 7.11 -11.82
CA LYS A 204 -1.52 7.69 -10.48
C LYS A 204 -2.26 6.73 -9.55
N MET A 205 -1.60 6.26 -8.50
CA MET A 205 -2.18 5.33 -7.55
C MET A 205 -3.14 6.08 -6.61
N GLU A 206 -4.28 5.48 -6.29
CA GLU A 206 -5.19 5.98 -5.24
C GLU A 206 -4.47 5.95 -3.88
N TYR A 207 -3.72 4.90 -3.64
CA TYR A 207 -2.77 4.84 -2.54
C TYR A 207 -1.59 3.90 -2.88
N ILE A 208 -0.45 4.16 -2.22
CA ILE A 208 0.65 3.21 -2.09
C ILE A 208 0.76 2.84 -0.62
N LEU A 209 0.60 1.55 -0.30
CA LEU A 209 0.83 1.01 1.03
C LEU A 209 2.16 0.28 1.03
N PHE A 210 3.09 0.76 1.84
CA PHE A 210 4.33 0.07 2.12
C PHE A 210 4.18 -0.88 3.30
N ASP A 211 4.33 -2.15 3.04
CA ASP A 211 4.45 -3.22 4.01
C ASP A 211 5.93 -3.44 4.36
N ASP A 212 6.60 -2.33 4.73
CA ASP A 212 8.04 -2.18 4.87
C ASP A 212 8.39 -1.27 6.05
N CYS A 213 9.63 -1.38 6.58
CA CYS A 213 10.12 -0.52 7.66
C CYS A 213 10.38 0.91 7.17
N TYR A 214 10.15 1.91 8.04
CA TYR A 214 10.57 3.30 7.87
C TYR A 214 10.02 4.03 6.63
N MET A 215 8.93 3.56 6.03
CA MET A 215 8.45 4.16 4.77
C MET A 215 7.53 5.37 5.00
N SER A 216 7.07 5.64 6.23
CA SER A 216 6.36 6.88 6.54
C SER A 216 7.33 7.99 6.94
N THR A 217 8.15 8.44 5.97
CA THR A 217 9.02 9.62 6.12
C THR A 217 8.57 10.71 5.18
N ILE A 218 8.81 11.97 5.54
CA ILE A 218 8.42 13.13 4.72
C ILE A 218 9.15 13.12 3.38
N GLU A 219 10.38 12.65 3.35
CA GLU A 219 11.20 12.56 2.16
C GLU A 219 10.61 11.55 1.15
N VAL A 220 10.20 10.36 1.63
CA VAL A 220 9.52 9.34 0.80
C VAL A 220 8.18 9.87 0.29
N ALA A 221 7.39 10.47 1.17
CA ALA A 221 6.08 11.00 0.80
C ALA A 221 6.20 12.10 -0.26
N TYR A 222 7.19 12.99 -0.11
CA TYR A 222 7.41 14.08 -1.03
C TYR A 222 7.85 13.62 -2.42
N ASP A 223 8.70 12.57 -2.49
CA ASP A 223 9.13 11.99 -3.76
C ASP A 223 7.97 11.29 -4.51
N LEU A 224 7.05 10.67 -3.78
CA LEU A 224 5.93 9.93 -4.37
C LEU A 224 4.67 10.78 -4.62
N ARG A 225 4.62 12.05 -4.17
CA ARG A 225 3.39 12.87 -4.14
C ARG A 225 2.67 13.06 -5.46
N TYR A 226 3.36 12.91 -6.59
CA TYR A 226 2.76 13.06 -7.91
C TYR A 226 2.26 11.74 -8.51
N VAL A 227 2.67 10.61 -7.92
CA VAL A 227 2.31 9.28 -8.41
C VAL A 227 1.34 8.52 -7.50
N THR A 228 0.99 9.11 -6.35
CA THR A 228 -0.05 8.58 -5.46
C THR A 228 -0.85 9.68 -4.80
N ASP A 229 -2.12 9.40 -4.46
CA ASP A 229 -2.94 10.33 -3.66
C ASP A 229 -2.68 10.15 -2.16
N TYR A 230 -2.48 8.92 -1.70
CA TYR A 230 -2.14 8.62 -0.31
C TYR A 230 -0.95 7.69 -0.19
N LEU A 231 -0.12 7.95 0.82
CA LEU A 231 0.96 7.08 1.25
C LEU A 231 0.62 6.45 2.59
N ILE A 232 0.69 5.13 2.68
CA ILE A 232 0.45 4.38 3.93
C ILE A 232 1.75 3.66 4.28
N GLY A 233 2.29 3.88 5.48
CA GLY A 233 3.55 3.26 5.87
C GLY A 233 3.83 3.32 7.36
N SER A 234 4.79 2.53 7.82
CA SER A 234 5.29 2.58 9.20
C SER A 234 6.38 3.64 9.33
N THR A 235 6.38 4.37 10.45
CA THR A 235 7.47 5.30 10.84
C THR A 235 8.67 4.57 11.43
N CYS A 236 8.45 3.35 11.90
CA CYS A 236 9.46 2.50 12.55
C CYS A 236 9.66 1.20 11.76
N GLU A 237 10.41 0.27 12.36
CA GLU A 237 10.44 -1.10 11.88
C GLU A 237 9.05 -1.75 12.01
N ILE A 238 8.65 -2.51 11.00
CA ILE A 238 7.48 -3.39 11.04
C ILE A 238 7.96 -4.83 11.18
N MET A 239 7.27 -5.62 11.99
CA MET A 239 7.62 -7.03 12.19
C MET A 239 7.58 -7.80 10.86
N ALA A 240 8.34 -8.89 10.75
CA ALA A 240 8.43 -9.68 9.52
C ALA A 240 7.07 -10.22 9.02
N TYR A 241 6.08 -10.37 9.89
CA TYR A 241 4.70 -10.65 9.51
C TYR A 241 4.15 -9.61 8.53
N GLY A 242 4.47 -8.34 8.74
CA GLY A 242 4.04 -7.21 7.91
C GLY A 242 2.62 -6.74 8.19
N MET A 243 1.94 -6.24 7.14
CA MET A 243 0.57 -5.75 7.27
C MET A 243 -0.41 -6.89 7.53
N PRO A 244 -1.34 -6.75 8.51
CA PRO A 244 -2.32 -7.78 8.83
C PRO A 244 -3.46 -7.81 7.79
N TYR A 245 -3.18 -8.26 6.57
CA TYR A 245 -4.11 -8.22 5.44
C TYR A 245 -5.43 -8.95 5.70
N SER A 246 -5.46 -9.98 6.53
CA SER A 246 -6.71 -10.65 6.92
C SER A 246 -7.68 -9.73 7.66
N ILE A 247 -7.19 -8.65 8.27
CA ILE A 247 -7.98 -7.66 9.01
C ILE A 247 -8.20 -6.40 8.17
N ILE A 248 -7.12 -5.82 7.62
CA ILE A 248 -7.18 -4.54 6.93
C ILE A 248 -7.53 -4.68 5.44
N GLY A 249 -7.29 -5.84 4.80
CA GLY A 249 -7.42 -6.03 3.36
C GLY A 249 -8.80 -5.67 2.81
N LYS A 250 -9.86 -5.97 3.56
CA LYS A 250 -11.23 -5.56 3.19
C LYS A 250 -11.44 -4.04 3.12
N ASN A 251 -10.62 -3.26 3.83
CA ASN A 251 -10.68 -1.80 3.87
C ASN A 251 -9.74 -1.16 2.82
N LEU A 252 -8.91 -1.94 2.16
CA LEU A 252 -8.07 -1.55 1.03
C LEU A 252 -8.79 -1.67 -0.31
N MET A 253 -9.80 -2.54 -0.38
CA MET A 253 -10.61 -2.77 -1.59
C MET A 253 -11.83 -1.83 -1.62
N GLY A 254 -12.35 -1.55 -2.83
CA GLY A 254 -13.39 -0.54 -3.03
C GLY A 254 -12.88 0.87 -2.68
N GLU A 255 -13.72 1.71 -2.08
CA GLU A 255 -13.28 2.97 -1.51
C GLU A 255 -12.52 2.69 -0.21
N PRO A 256 -11.25 3.15 -0.07
CA PRO A 256 -10.43 2.83 1.08
C PRO A 256 -10.99 3.46 2.37
N ASN A 257 -11.03 2.68 3.44
CA ASN A 257 -11.38 3.20 4.76
C ASN A 257 -10.12 3.33 5.61
N TYR A 258 -9.47 4.49 5.52
CA TYR A 258 -8.18 4.75 6.17
C TYR A 258 -8.25 4.66 7.70
N GLN A 259 -9.35 5.11 8.33
CA GLN A 259 -9.52 4.98 9.77
C GLN A 259 -9.60 3.50 10.18
N ALA A 260 -10.39 2.70 9.46
CA ALA A 260 -10.51 1.28 9.75
C ALA A 260 -9.21 0.49 9.45
N ILE A 261 -8.35 0.98 8.54
CA ILE A 261 -7.00 0.44 8.33
C ILE A 261 -6.15 0.69 9.58
N CYS A 262 -6.13 1.91 10.11
CA CYS A 262 -5.42 2.25 11.35
C CYS A 262 -5.92 1.42 12.55
N ASP A 263 -7.24 1.33 12.72
CA ASP A 263 -7.86 0.58 13.82
C ASP A 263 -7.53 -0.93 13.75
N GLY A 264 -7.58 -1.50 12.55
CA GLY A 264 -7.24 -2.90 12.30
C GLY A 264 -5.76 -3.20 12.53
N PHE A 265 -4.87 -2.30 12.10
CA PHE A 265 -3.44 -2.39 12.34
C PHE A 265 -3.13 -2.35 13.85
N TYR A 266 -3.69 -1.36 14.55
CA TYR A 266 -3.52 -1.25 16.00
C TYR A 266 -4.05 -2.47 16.75
N SER A 267 -5.26 -2.93 16.42
CA SER A 267 -5.87 -4.11 17.05
C SER A 267 -4.97 -5.34 16.93
N PHE A 268 -4.32 -5.52 15.78
CA PHE A 268 -3.40 -6.64 15.57
C PHE A 268 -2.11 -6.44 16.38
N TYR A 269 -1.40 -5.32 16.18
CA TYR A 269 -0.07 -5.15 16.75
C TYR A 269 -0.05 -4.86 18.24
N SER A 270 -1.13 -4.33 18.82
CA SER A 270 -1.22 -4.18 20.29
C SER A 270 -1.28 -5.51 21.05
N THR A 271 -1.60 -6.61 20.33
CA THR A 271 -1.73 -7.97 20.90
C THR A 271 -0.82 -8.99 20.22
N TYR A 272 0.09 -8.56 19.34
CA TYR A 272 0.98 -9.46 18.62
C TYR A 272 1.95 -10.16 19.61
N GLU A 273 1.87 -11.50 19.66
CA GLU A 273 2.54 -12.30 20.70
C GLU A 273 4.07 -12.17 20.68
N GLU A 274 4.68 -12.09 19.47
CA GLU A 274 6.12 -12.03 19.35
C GLU A 274 6.67 -10.69 19.88
N MET A 275 6.03 -9.59 19.51
CA MET A 275 6.40 -8.24 19.93
C MET A 275 5.22 -7.27 19.73
N PRO A 276 4.48 -6.90 20.80
CA PRO A 276 3.31 -6.02 20.68
C PRO A 276 3.73 -4.57 20.41
N CYS A 277 4.10 -4.29 19.17
CA CYS A 277 4.56 -2.98 18.74
C CYS A 277 4.24 -2.74 17.27
N GLY A 278 3.89 -1.50 16.93
CA GLY A 278 3.65 -1.08 15.55
C GLY A 278 3.28 0.38 15.44
N THR A 279 3.63 1.00 14.33
CA THR A 279 3.29 2.38 13.98
C THR A 279 2.75 2.42 12.56
N LEU A 280 1.77 3.29 12.29
CA LEU A 280 1.24 3.51 10.96
C LEU A 280 0.88 4.99 10.79
N GLY A 281 1.30 5.58 9.68
CA GLY A 281 0.89 6.90 9.23
C GLY A 281 0.28 6.82 7.84
N ILE A 282 -0.74 7.63 7.58
CA ILE A 282 -1.40 7.76 6.28
C ILE A 282 -1.31 9.22 5.85
N THR A 283 -0.48 9.48 4.85
CA THR A 283 -0.18 10.82 4.34
C THR A 283 -1.04 11.14 3.13
N ASN A 284 -1.76 12.25 3.18
CA ASN A 284 -2.42 12.85 2.03
C ASN A 284 -1.39 13.62 1.20
N CYS A 285 -1.03 13.10 0.05
CA CYS A 285 0.03 13.66 -0.79
C CYS A 285 -0.32 15.03 -1.39
N ALA A 286 -1.60 15.35 -1.53
CA ALA A 286 -2.04 16.67 -2.02
C ALA A 286 -1.69 17.83 -1.07
N GLU A 287 -1.46 17.55 0.22
CA GLU A 287 -1.14 18.55 1.25
C GLU A 287 0.36 18.82 1.40
N LEU A 288 1.23 18.03 0.74
CA LEU A 288 2.67 18.08 0.95
C LEU A 288 3.33 19.38 0.46
N ASP A 289 2.89 19.95 -0.66
CA ASP A 289 3.46 21.21 -1.15
C ASP A 289 3.08 22.40 -0.23
N HIS A 290 1.91 22.36 0.40
CA HIS A 290 1.54 23.36 1.43
C HIS A 290 2.39 23.20 2.69
N LEU A 291 2.62 21.97 3.14
CA LEU A 291 3.50 21.69 4.27
C LEU A 291 4.95 22.15 3.98
N ALA A 292 5.44 21.91 2.76
CA ALA A 292 6.76 22.34 2.33
C ALA A 292 6.91 23.88 2.34
N ALA A 293 5.88 24.60 1.92
CA ALA A 293 5.88 26.08 1.95
C ALA A 293 6.01 26.62 3.38
N ILE A 294 5.25 26.07 4.33
CA ILE A 294 5.33 26.47 5.75
C ILE A 294 6.71 26.10 6.32
N MET A 295 7.19 24.90 6.00
CA MET A 295 8.50 24.45 6.49
C MET A 295 9.64 25.31 5.95
N LYS A 296 9.56 25.75 4.69
CA LYS A 296 10.50 26.72 4.11
C LYS A 296 10.52 28.04 4.87
N GLU A 297 9.36 28.54 5.26
CA GLU A 297 9.26 29.75 6.08
C GLU A 297 9.91 29.55 7.46
N ILE A 298 9.69 28.38 8.09
CA ILE A 298 10.31 28.04 9.37
C ILE A 298 11.83 27.98 9.22
N ASN A 299 12.36 27.24 8.24
CA ASN A 299 13.80 27.07 8.02
C ASN A 299 14.52 28.40 7.67
N ASN A 300 13.83 29.33 7.01
CA ASN A 300 14.38 30.65 6.74
C ASN A 300 14.56 31.51 8.00
N ARG A 301 13.80 31.23 9.08
CA ARG A 301 13.79 32.03 10.30
C ARG A 301 14.53 31.37 11.47
N TYR A 302 14.54 30.03 11.50
CA TYR A 302 15.03 29.25 12.62
C TYR A 302 16.09 28.26 12.18
N THR A 303 17.08 28.06 13.04
CA THR A 303 18.10 27.02 12.89
C THR A 303 18.00 26.08 14.08
N PHE A 304 17.99 24.78 13.82
CA PHE A 304 17.90 23.79 14.88
C PHE A 304 19.11 23.84 15.82
N ASP A 305 18.84 23.93 17.11
CA ASP A 305 19.87 23.85 18.16
C ASP A 305 20.31 22.38 18.35
N PRO A 306 21.55 22.02 17.97
CA PRO A 306 22.06 20.65 18.10
C PRO A 306 22.03 20.08 19.53
N SER A 307 22.03 20.95 20.57
CA SER A 307 21.96 20.52 21.97
C SER A 307 20.60 19.92 22.34
N LYS A 308 19.54 20.24 21.61
CA LYS A 308 18.18 19.73 21.79
C LYS A 308 17.98 18.34 21.13
N ARG A 309 18.92 17.81 20.30
CA ARG A 309 18.74 16.58 19.52
C ARG A 309 18.36 15.37 20.39
N ASN A 310 18.97 15.24 21.56
CA ASN A 310 18.68 14.14 22.48
C ASN A 310 17.31 14.25 23.18
N GLN A 311 16.59 15.36 22.99
CA GLN A 311 15.24 15.57 23.53
C GLN A 311 14.18 15.14 22.51
N LEU A 312 14.55 15.01 21.23
CA LEU A 312 13.63 14.61 20.17
C LEU A 312 13.19 13.17 20.30
N GLN A 313 11.95 12.88 19.91
CA GLN A 313 11.44 11.51 19.83
C GLN A 313 12.13 10.77 18.68
N PRO A 314 12.97 9.76 18.97
CA PRO A 314 13.50 8.88 17.93
C PRO A 314 12.43 7.87 17.53
N LEU A 315 12.43 7.47 16.26
CA LEU A 315 11.56 6.42 15.74
C LEU A 315 12.36 5.32 15.01
N ASP A 316 13.63 5.18 15.37
CA ASP A 316 14.51 4.08 14.95
C ASP A 316 15.47 3.68 16.08
N GLY A 317 16.21 2.59 15.86
CA GLY A 317 17.23 2.07 16.80
C GLY A 317 18.66 2.34 16.34
N TYR A 318 18.89 3.25 15.40
CA TYR A 318 20.24 3.61 14.96
C TYR A 318 20.91 4.59 15.93
N TYR A 319 22.24 4.54 15.98
CA TYR A 319 23.03 5.50 16.75
C TYR A 319 24.19 6.04 15.92
N PRO A 320 24.18 7.36 15.60
CA PRO A 320 23.13 8.36 15.88
C PRO A 320 21.79 8.03 15.18
N VAL A 321 20.68 8.55 15.71
CA VAL A 321 19.34 8.40 15.18
C VAL A 321 19.24 8.97 13.76
N ILE A 322 18.47 8.31 12.89
CA ILE A 322 18.20 8.73 11.51
C ILE A 322 16.83 9.43 11.41
N PHE A 323 15.79 8.77 11.97
CA PHE A 323 14.39 9.14 11.80
C PHE A 323 13.80 9.68 13.10
N TYR A 324 13.38 10.94 13.08
CA TYR A 324 12.76 11.62 14.21
C TYR A 324 11.29 11.91 13.93
N ASP A 325 10.44 11.93 14.98
CA ASP A 325 9.07 12.41 14.83
C ASP A 325 9.06 13.84 14.29
N TYR A 326 8.31 14.05 13.19
CA TYR A 326 8.39 15.30 12.48
C TYR A 326 7.76 16.46 13.27
N GLY A 327 6.61 16.21 13.89
CA GLY A 327 5.94 17.21 14.71
C GLY A 327 6.77 17.64 15.92
N ASP A 328 7.44 16.69 16.56
CA ASP A 328 8.33 16.95 17.70
C ASP A 328 9.57 17.75 17.28
N TYR A 329 10.19 17.37 16.15
CA TYR A 329 11.32 18.14 15.61
C TYR A 329 10.99 19.61 15.39
N VAL A 330 9.87 19.91 14.72
CA VAL A 330 9.49 21.30 14.42
C VAL A 330 9.10 22.06 15.68
N ALA A 331 8.52 21.38 16.68
CA ALA A 331 8.23 21.99 17.98
C ALA A 331 9.50 22.41 18.75
N HIS A 332 10.64 21.74 18.50
CA HIS A 332 11.95 22.13 19.07
C HIS A 332 12.72 23.12 18.20
N LEU A 333 12.35 23.25 16.92
CA LEU A 333 12.97 24.19 15.98
C LEU A 333 12.36 25.58 16.02
N CYS A 334 11.02 25.68 16.05
CA CYS A 334 10.27 26.92 15.88
C CYS A 334 9.73 27.45 17.21
N ASP A 335 10.17 28.64 17.62
CA ASP A 335 9.72 29.31 18.84
C ASP A 335 8.52 30.26 18.59
N ASP A 336 8.14 30.53 17.33
CA ASP A 336 6.96 31.35 17.00
C ASP A 336 5.70 30.50 17.17
N THR A 337 4.89 30.85 18.15
CA THR A 337 3.67 30.10 18.49
C THR A 337 2.61 30.11 17.38
N SER A 338 2.54 31.19 16.58
CA SER A 338 1.59 31.32 15.46
C SER A 338 2.00 30.41 14.30
N LEU A 339 3.27 30.50 13.91
CA LEU A 339 3.82 29.70 12.81
C LEU A 339 3.84 28.20 13.18
N LEU A 340 4.18 27.88 14.44
CA LEU A 340 4.12 26.50 14.94
C LEU A 340 2.69 25.96 14.94
N LYS A 341 1.69 26.80 15.26
CA LYS A 341 0.28 26.40 15.18
C LYS A 341 -0.13 26.13 13.73
N GLU A 342 0.24 27.00 12.79
CA GLU A 342 -0.02 26.82 11.36
C GLU A 342 0.61 25.52 10.84
N PHE A 343 1.86 25.25 11.19
CA PHE A 343 2.54 24.00 10.88
C PHE A 343 1.78 22.79 11.41
N LYS A 344 1.37 22.80 12.68
CA LYS A 344 0.64 21.68 13.30
C LYS A 344 -0.70 21.42 12.61
N GLU A 345 -1.45 22.49 12.29
CA GLU A 345 -2.72 22.37 11.58
C GLU A 345 -2.52 21.82 10.16
N GLN A 346 -1.44 22.21 9.47
CA GLN A 346 -1.11 21.64 8.17
C GLN A 346 -0.65 20.21 8.29
N LEU A 347 0.16 19.86 9.29
CA LEU A 347 0.61 18.50 9.52
C LEU A 347 -0.56 17.53 9.78
N GLU A 348 -1.59 17.97 10.53
CA GLU A 348 -2.82 17.19 10.74
C GLU A 348 -3.62 17.00 9.44
N ARG A 349 -3.62 17.96 8.51
CA ARG A 349 -4.21 17.77 7.17
C ARG A 349 -3.37 16.84 6.30
N THR A 350 -2.05 16.92 6.44
CA THR A 350 -1.10 16.09 5.68
C THR A 350 -1.11 14.66 6.17
N VAL A 351 -1.22 14.40 7.48
CA VAL A 351 -1.27 13.06 8.07
C VAL A 351 -2.56 12.90 8.89
N PRO A 352 -3.72 12.83 8.20
CA PRO A 352 -5.03 12.82 8.85
C PRO A 352 -5.34 11.54 9.62
N TYR A 353 -4.68 10.42 9.27
CA TYR A 353 -4.88 9.13 9.91
C TYR A 353 -3.54 8.57 10.39
N LYS A 354 -3.47 8.18 11.64
CA LYS A 354 -2.27 7.61 12.25
C LYS A 354 -2.61 6.79 13.47
N THR A 355 -1.77 5.80 13.77
CA THR A 355 -1.90 4.97 14.97
C THR A 355 -0.54 4.42 15.41
N HIS A 356 -0.40 4.18 16.69
CA HIS A 356 0.80 3.56 17.26
C HIS A 356 0.49 2.83 18.56
N THR A 357 1.29 1.83 18.88
CA THR A 357 1.35 1.18 20.19
C THR A 357 2.15 2.05 21.17
N GLU A 358 2.18 1.71 22.45
CA GLU A 358 2.90 2.49 23.49
C GLU A 358 4.40 2.62 23.22
N SER A 359 4.97 1.66 22.49
CA SER A 359 6.39 1.62 22.14
C SER A 359 6.59 1.04 20.74
N TYR A 360 7.72 1.36 20.11
CA TYR A 360 8.20 0.70 18.90
C TYR A 360 9.36 -0.25 19.23
N TYR A 361 9.56 -1.23 18.37
CA TYR A 361 10.67 -2.19 18.44
C TYR A 361 11.75 -1.85 17.42
N SER A 362 13.02 -2.13 17.76
CA SER A 362 14.12 -2.12 16.79
C SER A 362 14.99 -3.35 16.92
N MET A 363 15.28 -4.00 15.79
CA MET A 363 16.25 -5.10 15.71
C MET A 363 17.67 -4.66 16.08
N ASN A 364 18.06 -3.40 15.81
CA ASN A 364 19.40 -2.92 16.15
C ASN A 364 19.69 -2.96 17.65
N THR A 365 18.67 -2.69 18.45
CA THR A 365 18.78 -2.69 19.91
C THR A 365 18.28 -3.99 20.52
N GLY A 366 17.45 -4.75 19.81
CA GLY A 366 16.75 -5.93 20.33
C GLY A 366 15.72 -5.60 21.41
N THR A 367 15.31 -4.31 21.53
CA THR A 367 14.43 -3.80 22.59
C THR A 367 13.36 -2.88 22.05
N THR A 368 12.36 -2.59 22.89
CA THR A 368 11.35 -1.58 22.61
C THR A 368 11.73 -0.22 23.19
N THR A 369 11.28 0.84 22.55
CA THR A 369 11.45 2.23 22.99
C THR A 369 10.08 2.91 23.09
N PRO A 370 9.76 3.61 24.21
CA PRO A 370 8.49 4.30 24.38
C PRO A 370 8.30 5.43 23.33
N ILE A 371 7.06 5.56 22.83
CA ILE A 371 6.63 6.65 21.97
C ILE A 371 5.95 7.71 22.85
N LYS A 372 6.54 8.90 22.94
CA LYS A 372 6.04 10.02 23.74
C LYS A 372 5.29 11.03 22.88
N THR A 373 5.72 11.20 21.62
CA THR A 373 5.09 12.03 20.61
C THR A 373 5.00 11.26 19.31
N PHE A 374 3.92 11.49 18.55
CA PHE A 374 3.70 10.76 17.30
C PHE A 374 2.88 11.60 16.32
N SER A 375 3.53 12.06 15.28
CA SER A 375 2.89 12.78 14.17
C SER A 375 2.49 11.88 12.99
N GLY A 376 2.85 10.60 13.03
CA GLY A 376 2.56 9.63 11.98
C GLY A 376 3.52 9.70 10.79
N ILE A 377 4.51 10.59 10.83
CA ILE A 377 5.53 10.76 9.79
C ILE A 377 6.85 11.21 10.43
N THR A 378 7.98 10.77 9.86
CA THR A 378 9.32 11.13 10.34
C THR A 378 10.04 12.08 9.40
N VAL A 379 11.13 12.65 9.89
CA VAL A 379 12.08 13.50 9.15
C VAL A 379 13.52 13.19 9.55
N SER A 380 14.46 13.37 8.61
CA SER A 380 15.88 13.16 8.86
C SER A 380 16.71 14.46 8.98
N ASP A 381 16.10 15.64 8.92
CA ASP A 381 16.79 16.94 8.98
C ASP A 381 17.71 17.07 10.20
N PRO A 382 17.29 16.73 11.45
CA PRO A 382 18.18 16.84 12.60
C PRO A 382 19.24 15.74 12.70
N SER A 383 19.21 14.71 11.83
CA SER A 383 20.12 13.57 11.90
C SER A 383 21.58 13.95 11.61
N ILE A 384 22.51 13.34 12.35
CA ILE A 384 23.96 13.37 12.10
C ILE A 384 24.51 11.97 11.79
N ASN A 385 23.61 11.02 11.55
CA ASN A 385 24.02 9.67 11.16
C ASN A 385 24.71 9.70 9.79
N SER A 386 25.79 8.93 9.66
CA SER A 386 26.56 8.87 8.41
C SER A 386 25.77 8.27 7.23
N LEU A 387 24.69 7.49 7.50
CA LEU A 387 23.79 7.00 6.46
C LEU A 387 22.88 8.11 5.92
N ALA A 388 22.60 9.14 6.71
CA ALA A 388 21.72 10.26 6.36
C ALA A 388 22.50 11.50 5.86
N THR A 389 23.75 11.38 5.44
CA THR A 389 24.54 12.53 4.93
C THR A 389 23.96 13.14 3.67
N ASP A 390 23.30 12.32 2.84
CA ASP A 390 22.74 12.74 1.56
C ASP A 390 21.30 13.32 1.69
N LYS A 391 20.82 13.58 2.93
CA LYS A 391 19.50 14.20 3.17
C LYS A 391 19.33 15.54 2.47
N THR A 392 20.43 16.31 2.30
CA THR A 392 20.44 17.59 1.59
C THR A 392 20.17 17.43 0.08
N GLU A 393 20.30 16.21 -0.45
CA GLU A 393 20.02 15.90 -1.85
C GLU A 393 18.58 15.47 -2.08
N THR A 394 17.80 15.23 -1.03
CA THR A 394 16.38 14.86 -1.16
C THR A 394 15.56 16.02 -1.75
N ASN A 395 14.49 15.68 -2.47
CA ASN A 395 13.59 16.69 -3.02
C ASN A 395 12.88 17.48 -1.92
N TRP A 396 12.60 16.82 -0.77
CA TRP A 396 12.06 17.50 0.41
C TRP A 396 12.99 18.60 0.91
N TYR A 397 14.26 18.27 1.16
CA TYR A 397 15.24 19.25 1.65
C TYR A 397 15.39 20.44 0.70
N LYS A 398 15.54 20.17 -0.60
CA LYS A 398 15.64 21.23 -1.64
C LYS A 398 14.41 22.12 -1.72
N ALA A 399 13.22 21.60 -1.40
CA ALA A 399 11.99 22.37 -1.41
C ALA A 399 11.84 23.27 -0.16
N THR A 400 12.45 22.87 0.96
CA THR A 400 12.23 23.50 2.27
C THR A 400 13.42 24.33 2.78
N HIS A 401 14.59 24.22 2.15
CA HIS A 401 15.82 24.99 2.44
C HIS A 401 16.26 25.76 1.20
#